data_a84de4ea03cc414426af2aa04ebb2b38
#
_entry.id   a84de4ea03cc414426af2aa04ebb2b38
#
_cell.length_a   1.000
_cell.length_b   1.000
_cell.length_c   1.000
_cell.angle_alpha   90.00
_cell.angle_beta   90.00
_cell.angle_gamma   90.00
#
_symmetry.space_group_name_H-M   'P 1'
#
loop_
_entity.id
_entity.type
_entity.pdbx_description
1 polymer ?
#
loop_
_entity_poly.entity_id
_entity_poly.type
_entity_poly.pdbx_seq_one_letter_code
_entity_poly.pdbx_strand_id
1 'polypeptide(L)'
;MSQLNLFESPPDRAEQWRLTKPMAASRLRKHAMGRLEFVRRHFPELESVTVRVGRTRSRRARAWASLDPAFPAIWIKPGSLPLFTAAHELTHLLQALSLVPRGEKSADLFALARHPELIDKPPTYIKVPRLLFGLDGTPRLGTPELLYQAANRAIAESDGRPRRAIRLFEEYAAMAALPPALRIFERLGQFFA
;
A
#
# COMPACT_ATOMS: atom_id res chain seq x y z
N MET A 1 -38.72 -5.24 -23.52
CA MET A 1 -37.44 -5.98 -23.63
C MET A 1 -36.34 -4.96 -23.93
N SER A 2 -35.63 -4.47 -22.89
CA SER A 2 -34.56 -3.48 -23.06
C SER A 2 -33.29 -4.22 -23.43
N GLN A 3 -32.74 -3.92 -24.59
CA GLN A 3 -31.42 -4.38 -25.01
C GLN A 3 -30.38 -3.76 -24.10
N LEU A 4 -29.70 -4.58 -23.32
CA LEU A 4 -28.47 -4.23 -22.62
C LEU A 4 -27.40 -3.90 -23.67
N ASN A 5 -26.99 -2.64 -23.75
CA ASN A 5 -25.84 -2.20 -24.53
C ASN A 5 -24.57 -2.80 -23.94
N LEU A 6 -24.13 -3.94 -24.46
CA LEU A 6 -22.92 -4.69 -24.07
C LEU A 6 -21.61 -4.03 -24.52
N PHE A 7 -21.63 -2.79 -25.02
CA PHE A 7 -20.48 -2.07 -25.55
C PHE A 7 -20.36 -0.64 -24.99
N GLU A 8 -20.67 -0.42 -23.73
CA GLU A 8 -20.14 0.77 -23.09
C GLU A 8 -18.66 0.54 -22.88
N SER A 9 -17.84 1.26 -23.66
CA SER A 9 -16.41 1.34 -23.44
C SER A 9 -16.16 1.74 -21.98
N PRO A 10 -15.25 1.06 -21.24
CA PRO A 10 -14.94 1.46 -19.88
C PRO A 10 -14.56 2.94 -19.87
N PRO A 11 -14.99 3.72 -18.87
CA PRO A 11 -14.75 5.16 -18.80
C PRO A 11 -13.27 5.43 -19.06
N ASP A 12 -13.00 6.42 -19.90
CA ASP A 12 -11.67 6.73 -20.41
C ASP A 12 -10.71 6.86 -19.20
N ARG A 13 -9.75 5.95 -19.08
CA ARG A 13 -8.78 5.89 -17.97
C ARG A 13 -8.03 7.20 -17.74
N ALA A 14 -8.06 8.10 -18.74
CA ALA A 14 -7.50 9.44 -18.67
C ALA A 14 -8.21 10.35 -17.65
N GLU A 15 -9.48 10.12 -17.33
CA GLU A 15 -10.23 10.94 -16.39
C GLU A 15 -9.96 10.61 -14.92
N GLN A 16 -9.38 9.45 -14.63
CA GLN A 16 -9.11 9.02 -13.26
C GLN A 16 -7.93 9.78 -12.57
N TRP A 17 -7.08 10.43 -13.37
CA TRP A 17 -5.92 11.18 -12.89
C TRP A 17 -5.93 12.61 -13.43
N ARG A 18 -5.99 13.61 -12.55
CA ARG A 18 -5.83 15.03 -12.91
C ARG A 18 -4.42 15.50 -12.55
N LEU A 19 -3.61 15.77 -13.57
CA LEU A 19 -2.23 16.21 -13.36
C LEU A 19 -2.17 17.72 -13.11
N THR A 20 -1.39 18.14 -12.09
CA THR A 20 -1.01 19.55 -11.96
C THR A 20 -0.07 19.96 -13.10
N LYS A 21 -0.03 21.26 -13.47
CA LYS A 21 0.88 21.79 -14.50
C LYS A 21 2.33 21.33 -14.29
N PRO A 22 2.94 21.41 -13.07
CA PRO A 22 4.31 20.94 -12.83
C PRO A 22 4.48 19.43 -13.01
N MET A 23 3.45 18.61 -12.74
CA MET A 23 3.50 17.17 -12.95
C MET A 23 3.36 16.83 -14.43
N ALA A 24 2.45 17.49 -15.13
CA ALA A 24 2.26 17.32 -16.57
C ALA A 24 3.52 17.66 -17.39
N ALA A 25 4.27 18.70 -16.99
CA ALA A 25 5.52 19.13 -17.63
C ALA A 25 6.74 18.27 -17.22
N SER A 26 6.60 17.31 -16.30
CA SER A 26 7.74 16.50 -15.85
C SER A 26 8.19 15.51 -16.93
N ARG A 27 9.50 15.48 -17.23
CA ARG A 27 10.11 14.46 -18.12
C ARG A 27 9.89 13.03 -17.61
N LEU A 28 9.75 12.85 -16.29
CA LEU A 28 9.54 11.55 -15.64
C LEU A 28 8.04 11.23 -15.43
N ARG A 29 7.14 12.03 -16.01
CA ARG A 29 5.68 11.83 -15.91
C ARG A 29 5.25 10.41 -16.29
N LYS A 30 5.66 9.93 -17.47
CA LYS A 30 5.25 8.61 -17.95
C LYS A 30 5.64 7.50 -16.98
N HIS A 31 6.87 7.54 -16.47
CA HIS A 31 7.36 6.55 -15.49
C HIS A 31 6.55 6.60 -14.20
N ALA A 32 6.36 7.78 -13.62
CA ALA A 32 5.62 7.94 -12.37
C ALA A 32 4.14 7.52 -12.51
N MET A 33 3.50 7.92 -13.60
CA MET A 33 2.10 7.56 -13.86
C MET A 33 1.93 6.06 -14.10
N GLY A 34 2.87 5.41 -14.82
CA GLY A 34 2.84 3.96 -14.99
C GLY A 34 2.91 3.20 -13.66
N ARG A 35 3.73 3.68 -12.70
CA ARG A 35 3.79 3.11 -11.35
C ARG A 35 2.50 3.34 -10.57
N LEU A 36 1.94 4.54 -10.60
CA LEU A 36 0.66 4.85 -9.95
C LEU A 36 -0.48 4.02 -10.52
N GLU A 37 -0.54 3.89 -11.84
CA GLU A 37 -1.55 3.08 -12.52
C GLU A 37 -1.42 1.59 -12.14
N PHE A 38 -0.21 1.06 -12.11
CA PHE A 38 0.05 -0.31 -11.66
C PHE A 38 -0.45 -0.52 -10.23
N VAL A 39 -0.10 0.38 -9.30
CA VAL A 39 -0.53 0.27 -7.90
C VAL A 39 -2.04 0.40 -7.77
N ARG A 40 -2.66 1.34 -8.50
CA ARG A 40 -4.10 1.60 -8.41
C ARG A 40 -4.97 0.40 -8.74
N ARG A 41 -4.52 -0.49 -9.62
CA ARG A 41 -5.25 -1.74 -9.95
C ARG A 41 -5.53 -2.61 -8.74
N HIS A 42 -4.75 -2.45 -7.67
CA HIS A 42 -4.93 -3.16 -6.40
C HIS A 42 -5.79 -2.37 -5.39
N PHE A 43 -6.43 -1.28 -5.84
CA PHE A 43 -7.30 -0.40 -5.04
C PHE A 43 -8.65 -0.21 -5.74
N PRO A 44 -9.49 -1.26 -5.84
CA PRO A 44 -10.78 -1.18 -6.56
C PRO A 44 -11.71 -0.11 -5.99
N GLU A 45 -11.60 0.20 -4.69
CA GLU A 45 -12.39 1.24 -4.03
C GLU A 45 -12.13 2.65 -4.58
N LEU A 46 -11.00 2.85 -5.25
CA LEU A 46 -10.65 4.11 -5.88
C LEU A 46 -11.01 4.17 -7.37
N GLU A 47 -11.62 3.13 -7.95
CA GLU A 47 -11.90 3.05 -9.39
C GLU A 47 -12.72 4.23 -9.91
N SER A 48 -13.70 4.68 -9.15
CA SER A 48 -14.55 5.84 -9.48
C SER A 48 -14.01 7.18 -8.97
N VAL A 49 -12.85 7.20 -8.26
CA VAL A 49 -12.31 8.40 -7.65
C VAL A 49 -11.33 9.10 -8.58
N THR A 50 -11.59 10.34 -8.98
CA THR A 50 -10.61 11.15 -9.69
C THR A 50 -9.57 11.70 -8.72
N VAL A 51 -8.30 11.30 -8.90
CA VAL A 51 -7.20 11.71 -8.02
C VAL A 51 -6.32 12.76 -8.69
N ARG A 52 -6.10 13.88 -8.02
CA ARG A 52 -5.15 14.90 -8.47
C ARG A 52 -3.72 14.48 -8.19
N VAL A 53 -2.84 14.52 -9.18
CA VAL A 53 -1.42 14.17 -9.01
C VAL A 53 -0.56 15.41 -9.17
N GLY A 54 0.18 15.73 -8.10
CA GLY A 54 1.10 16.84 -8.05
C GLY A 54 2.55 16.40 -7.91
N ARG A 55 3.48 17.34 -8.18
CA ARG A 55 4.90 17.15 -7.92
C ARG A 55 5.27 17.76 -6.57
N THR A 56 5.80 16.93 -5.64
CA THR A 56 6.33 17.47 -4.38
C THR A 56 7.72 18.09 -4.57
N ARG A 57 7.96 19.20 -3.86
CA ARG A 57 9.29 19.85 -3.73
C ARG A 57 9.93 19.52 -2.37
N SER A 58 9.26 18.77 -1.51
CA SER A 58 9.77 18.39 -0.20
C SER A 58 11.11 17.66 -0.33
N ARG A 59 12.11 18.05 0.47
CA ARG A 59 13.37 17.31 0.56
C ARG A 59 13.23 16.06 1.42
N ARG A 60 12.28 16.05 2.37
CA ARG A 60 12.08 14.98 3.36
C ARG A 60 11.08 13.92 2.91
N ALA A 61 9.94 14.32 2.33
CA ALA A 61 8.92 13.39 1.88
C ALA A 61 9.12 12.99 0.41
N ARG A 62 8.99 11.70 0.10
CA ARG A 62 8.99 11.17 -1.27
C ARG A 62 7.62 11.31 -1.92
N ALA A 63 6.59 11.17 -1.11
CA ALA A 63 5.20 11.38 -1.49
C ALA A 63 4.40 11.84 -0.26
N TRP A 64 3.17 12.29 -0.47
CA TRP A 64 2.17 12.54 0.55
C TRP A 64 0.78 12.67 -0.11
N ALA A 65 -0.28 12.32 0.62
CA ALA A 65 -1.65 12.36 0.16
C ALA A 65 -2.48 13.40 0.92
N SER A 66 -3.54 13.93 0.26
CA SER A 66 -4.55 14.74 0.93
C SER A 66 -5.47 13.84 1.75
N LEU A 67 -5.79 14.27 2.96
CA LEU A 67 -6.79 13.62 3.82
C LEU A 67 -8.18 14.26 3.66
N ASP A 68 -8.35 15.19 2.73
CA ASP A 68 -9.64 15.80 2.40
C ASP A 68 -10.35 14.95 1.34
N PRO A 69 -11.49 14.33 1.68
CA PRO A 69 -12.23 13.48 0.74
C PRO A 69 -12.84 14.28 -0.42
N ALA A 70 -13.05 15.59 -0.27
CA ALA A 70 -13.55 16.46 -1.34
C ALA A 70 -12.46 16.78 -2.39
N PHE A 71 -11.19 16.65 -2.01
CA PHE A 71 -10.05 16.94 -2.88
C PHE A 71 -9.01 15.79 -2.85
N PRO A 72 -9.35 14.60 -3.36
CA PRO A 72 -8.42 13.47 -3.41
C PRO A 72 -7.18 13.86 -4.21
N ALA A 73 -6.02 13.88 -3.56
CA ALA A 73 -4.80 14.30 -4.23
C ALA A 73 -3.57 13.60 -3.63
N ILE A 74 -2.57 13.36 -4.48
CA ILE A 74 -1.25 12.87 -4.07
C ILE A 74 -0.15 13.76 -4.69
N TRP A 75 0.90 14.00 -3.92
CA TRP A 75 2.11 14.68 -4.39
C TRP A 75 3.28 13.74 -4.30
N ILE A 76 4.00 13.59 -5.39
CA ILE A 76 5.07 12.59 -5.54
C ILE A 76 6.37 13.21 -6.07
N LYS A 77 7.49 12.53 -5.86
CA LYS A 77 8.75 12.73 -6.58
C LYS A 77 8.78 11.79 -7.79
N PRO A 78 8.58 12.27 -9.04
CA PRO A 78 8.42 11.41 -10.20
C PRO A 78 9.58 10.42 -10.46
N GLY A 79 10.81 10.78 -10.06
CA GLY A 79 12.02 9.95 -10.28
C GLY A 79 12.31 8.95 -9.16
N SER A 80 11.56 8.97 -8.07
CA SER A 80 11.81 8.12 -6.90
C SER A 80 10.51 7.80 -6.17
N LEU A 81 9.64 7.00 -6.83
CA LEU A 81 8.37 6.56 -6.27
C LEU A 81 8.40 5.02 -6.16
N PRO A 82 8.78 4.41 -5.02
CA PRO A 82 8.60 3.00 -4.78
C PRO A 82 7.14 2.59 -4.87
N LEU A 83 6.84 1.36 -5.28
CA LEU A 83 5.46 0.85 -5.36
C LEU A 83 4.79 0.86 -3.99
N PHE A 84 5.52 0.42 -2.96
CA PHE A 84 5.02 0.46 -1.59
C PHE A 84 4.67 1.88 -1.13
N THR A 85 5.52 2.88 -1.46
CA THR A 85 5.21 4.27 -1.14
C THR A 85 3.94 4.74 -1.86
N ALA A 86 3.75 4.39 -3.13
CA ALA A 86 2.52 4.72 -3.85
C ALA A 86 1.29 4.04 -3.23
N ALA A 87 1.40 2.77 -2.84
CA ALA A 87 0.33 2.04 -2.15
C ALA A 87 -0.03 2.66 -0.80
N HIS A 88 0.97 3.08 -0.03
CA HIS A 88 0.79 3.80 1.23
C HIS A 88 0.00 5.12 1.02
N GLU A 89 0.38 5.92 0.03
CA GLU A 89 -0.33 7.18 -0.27
C GLU A 89 -1.76 6.94 -0.78
N LEU A 90 -1.99 5.92 -1.59
CA LEU A 90 -3.35 5.55 -1.99
C LEU A 90 -4.18 5.05 -0.81
N THR A 91 -3.56 4.41 0.18
CA THR A 91 -4.24 4.02 1.43
C THR A 91 -4.67 5.23 2.23
N HIS A 92 -3.91 6.34 2.22
CA HIS A 92 -4.37 7.60 2.83
C HIS A 92 -5.63 8.16 2.15
N LEU A 93 -5.80 7.98 0.85
CA LEU A 93 -7.07 8.33 0.20
C LEU A 93 -8.23 7.46 0.70
N LEU A 94 -8.01 6.16 0.95
CA LEU A 94 -9.03 5.31 1.58
C LEU A 94 -9.34 5.75 3.01
N GLN A 95 -8.34 6.22 3.75
CA GLN A 95 -8.54 6.80 5.09
C GLN A 95 -9.37 8.09 5.03
N ALA A 96 -9.13 8.95 4.05
CA ALA A 96 -9.94 10.14 3.81
C ALA A 96 -11.40 9.78 3.53
N LEU A 97 -11.64 8.71 2.77
CA LEU A 97 -12.97 8.16 2.47
C LEU A 97 -13.55 7.32 3.63
N SER A 98 -12.86 7.20 4.76
CA SER A 98 -13.26 6.38 5.92
C SER A 98 -13.44 4.88 5.63
N LEU A 99 -12.80 4.37 4.59
CA LEU A 99 -12.84 2.95 4.21
C LEU A 99 -11.83 2.10 4.99
N VAL A 100 -10.78 2.72 5.52
CA VAL A 100 -9.77 2.06 6.37
C VAL A 100 -9.44 2.94 7.58
N PRO A 101 -8.95 2.37 8.70
CA PRO A 101 -8.61 3.11 9.89
C PRO A 101 -7.51 4.15 9.64
N ARG A 102 -7.62 5.33 10.27
CA ARG A 102 -6.66 6.42 10.16
C ARG A 102 -5.31 6.12 10.82
N GLY A 103 -4.27 6.80 10.37
CA GLY A 103 -2.92 6.82 10.92
C GLY A 103 -1.90 6.10 10.05
N GLU A 104 -0.64 6.49 10.18
CA GLU A 104 0.48 6.04 9.36
C GLU A 104 0.72 4.52 9.44
N LYS A 105 0.67 3.95 10.66
CA LYS A 105 0.82 2.50 10.84
C LYS A 105 -0.32 1.71 10.19
N SER A 106 -1.54 2.23 10.22
CA SER A 106 -2.66 1.63 9.51
C SER A 106 -2.48 1.75 7.99
N ALA A 107 -1.96 2.88 7.50
CA ALA A 107 -1.67 3.04 6.07
C ALA A 107 -0.62 2.01 5.60
N ASP A 108 0.47 1.81 6.35
CA ASP A 108 1.45 0.76 6.07
C ASP A 108 0.81 -0.65 6.07
N LEU A 109 0.02 -0.97 7.10
CA LEU A 109 -0.60 -2.29 7.24
C LEU A 109 -1.56 -2.60 6.08
N PHE A 110 -2.44 -1.66 5.75
CA PHE A 110 -3.41 -1.85 4.67
C PHE A 110 -2.76 -1.79 3.28
N ALA A 111 -1.64 -1.08 3.11
CA ALA A 111 -0.84 -1.13 1.89
C ALA A 111 -0.17 -2.51 1.70
N LEU A 112 0.39 -3.09 2.79
CA LEU A 112 0.95 -4.45 2.78
C LEU A 112 -0.09 -5.51 2.42
N ALA A 113 -1.35 -5.32 2.84
CA ALA A 113 -2.43 -6.26 2.61
C ALA A 113 -3.02 -6.22 1.18
N ARG A 114 -2.54 -5.33 0.29
CA ARG A 114 -3.08 -5.20 -1.08
C ARG A 114 -2.56 -6.25 -2.04
N HIS A 115 -1.26 -6.34 -2.18
CA HIS A 115 -0.63 -7.32 -3.09
C HIS A 115 0.88 -7.44 -2.81
N PRO A 116 1.48 -8.63 -2.88
CA PRO A 116 2.91 -8.80 -2.62
C PRO A 116 3.80 -8.02 -3.59
N GLU A 117 3.44 -7.88 -4.86
CA GLU A 117 4.22 -7.11 -5.85
C GLU A 117 4.37 -5.62 -5.50
N LEU A 118 3.53 -5.09 -4.61
CA LEU A 118 3.64 -3.70 -4.15
C LEU A 118 4.74 -3.53 -3.08
N ILE A 119 5.27 -4.61 -2.52
CA ILE A 119 6.24 -4.59 -1.42
C ILE A 119 7.66 -4.57 -1.99
N ASP A 120 8.06 -3.47 -2.63
CA ASP A 120 9.40 -3.27 -3.21
C ASP A 120 10.37 -2.57 -2.23
N LYS A 121 9.90 -2.19 -1.04
CA LYS A 121 10.65 -1.52 0.03
C LYS A 121 10.05 -1.87 1.40
N PRO A 122 10.85 -1.75 2.49
CA PRO A 122 10.30 -1.92 3.84
C PRO A 122 9.27 -0.82 4.15
N PRO A 123 8.23 -1.15 4.92
CA PRO A 123 7.31 -0.17 5.48
C PRO A 123 8.06 0.81 6.39
N THR A 124 7.51 2.02 6.54
CA THR A 124 8.20 3.10 7.26
C THR A 124 7.76 3.19 8.72
N TYR A 125 6.48 2.97 8.99
CA TYR A 125 5.86 3.25 10.30
C TYR A 125 5.55 2.00 11.12
N ILE A 126 5.34 0.85 10.46
CA ILE A 126 5.12 -0.43 11.13
C ILE A 126 6.43 -1.22 11.24
N LYS A 127 6.61 -1.94 12.34
CA LYS A 127 7.87 -2.67 12.58
C LYS A 127 7.90 -3.97 11.79
N VAL A 128 8.98 -4.16 11.04
CA VAL A 128 9.31 -5.42 10.38
C VAL A 128 10.77 -5.79 10.66
N PRO A 129 11.11 -7.07 10.79
CA PRO A 129 12.48 -7.51 11.00
C PRO A 129 13.39 -7.09 9.84
N ARG A 130 14.50 -6.42 10.15
CA ARG A 130 15.46 -5.95 9.15
C ARG A 130 16.04 -7.07 8.28
N LEU A 131 16.15 -8.27 8.84
CA LEU A 131 16.70 -9.43 8.14
C LEU A 131 15.83 -9.89 6.93
N LEU A 132 14.58 -9.44 6.84
CA LEU A 132 13.71 -9.68 5.67
C LEU A 132 14.11 -8.85 4.45
N PHE A 133 14.97 -7.85 4.62
CA PHE A 133 15.42 -6.96 3.56
C PHE A 133 16.93 -6.98 3.42
N GLY A 134 17.41 -6.67 2.21
CA GLY A 134 18.82 -6.40 1.94
C GLY A 134 19.26 -5.05 2.51
N LEU A 135 20.57 -4.77 2.46
CA LEU A 135 21.14 -3.50 2.94
C LEU A 135 20.62 -2.29 2.16
N ASP A 136 20.25 -2.48 0.91
CA ASP A 136 19.64 -1.47 0.04
C ASP A 136 18.13 -1.30 0.26
N GLY A 137 17.54 -2.09 1.16
CA GLY A 137 16.11 -2.15 1.43
C GLY A 137 15.31 -2.95 0.41
N THR A 138 15.95 -3.70 -0.48
CA THR A 138 15.25 -4.63 -1.37
C THR A 138 14.74 -5.83 -0.58
N PRO A 139 13.48 -6.26 -0.74
CA PRO A 139 12.96 -7.43 -0.04
C PRO A 139 13.71 -8.70 -0.50
N ARG A 140 14.03 -9.59 0.43
CA ARG A 140 14.57 -10.91 0.13
C ARG A 140 13.50 -11.78 -0.48
N LEU A 141 13.92 -12.86 -1.15
CA LEU A 141 13.02 -13.83 -1.78
C LEU A 141 11.98 -14.34 -0.77
N GLY A 142 10.71 -14.30 -1.16
CA GLY A 142 9.58 -14.73 -0.33
C GLY A 142 9.12 -13.70 0.72
N THR A 143 9.89 -12.62 0.97
CA THR A 143 9.48 -11.57 1.92
C THR A 143 8.18 -10.86 1.55
N PRO A 144 7.93 -10.47 0.27
CA PRO A 144 6.68 -9.84 -0.10
C PRO A 144 5.46 -10.70 0.23
N GLU A 145 5.46 -11.94 -0.18
CA GLU A 145 4.41 -12.93 0.10
C GLU A 145 4.12 -13.06 1.58
N LEU A 146 5.18 -13.18 2.35
CA LEU A 146 5.15 -13.38 3.79
C LEU A 146 4.53 -12.18 4.50
N LEU A 147 4.94 -10.96 4.16
CA LEU A 147 4.39 -9.73 4.75
C LEU A 147 2.94 -9.52 4.32
N TYR A 148 2.59 -9.81 3.08
CA TYR A 148 1.23 -9.77 2.57
C TYR A 148 0.31 -10.71 3.36
N GLN A 149 0.71 -11.97 3.54
CA GLN A 149 -0.05 -12.96 4.30
C GLN A 149 -0.19 -12.56 5.77
N ALA A 150 0.89 -12.10 6.40
CA ALA A 150 0.88 -11.62 7.77
C ALA A 150 -0.08 -10.44 7.96
N ALA A 151 -0.10 -9.48 7.01
CA ALA A 151 -0.98 -8.31 7.07
C ALA A 151 -2.46 -8.70 6.95
N ASN A 152 -2.80 -9.55 5.97
CA ASN A 152 -4.18 -10.01 5.79
C ASN A 152 -4.68 -10.81 7.00
N ARG A 153 -3.85 -11.71 7.53
CA ARG A 153 -4.17 -12.47 8.73
C ARG A 153 -4.39 -11.57 9.95
N ALA A 154 -3.51 -10.60 10.17
CA ALA A 154 -3.61 -9.66 11.28
C ALA A 154 -4.89 -8.80 11.21
N ILE A 155 -5.26 -8.35 10.01
CA ILE A 155 -6.51 -7.61 9.78
C ILE A 155 -7.71 -8.50 10.10
N ALA A 156 -7.76 -9.72 9.58
CA ALA A 156 -8.87 -10.66 9.79
C ALA A 156 -9.06 -11.00 11.28
N GLU A 157 -7.98 -11.25 12.02
CA GLU A 157 -8.02 -11.65 13.43
C GLU A 157 -8.14 -10.46 14.41
N SER A 158 -8.15 -9.23 13.91
CA SER A 158 -8.18 -8.02 14.76
C SER A 158 -9.56 -7.65 15.29
N ASP A 159 -10.64 -8.26 14.79
CA ASP A 159 -12.03 -7.88 15.05
C ASP A 159 -12.30 -6.39 14.78
N GLY A 160 -11.74 -5.85 13.70
CA GLY A 160 -11.88 -4.44 13.32
C GLY A 160 -11.12 -3.45 14.21
N ARG A 161 -10.27 -3.91 15.15
CA ARG A 161 -9.50 -3.06 16.07
C ARG A 161 -8.11 -2.73 15.50
N PRO A 162 -7.85 -1.49 15.03
CA PRO A 162 -6.60 -1.14 14.33
C PRO A 162 -5.32 -1.39 15.14
N ARG A 163 -5.33 -1.04 16.43
CA ARG A 163 -4.17 -1.27 17.31
C ARG A 163 -3.85 -2.75 17.49
N ARG A 164 -4.89 -3.60 17.55
CA ARG A 164 -4.72 -5.05 17.62
C ARG A 164 -4.17 -5.60 16.31
N ALA A 165 -4.69 -5.15 15.17
CA ALA A 165 -4.20 -5.54 13.86
C ALA A 165 -2.70 -5.23 13.69
N ILE A 166 -2.26 -4.03 14.07
CA ILE A 166 -0.86 -3.63 14.01
C ILE A 166 0.01 -4.52 14.89
N ARG A 167 -0.40 -4.81 16.13
CA ARG A 167 0.34 -5.68 17.04
C ARG A 167 0.44 -7.10 16.49
N LEU A 168 -0.67 -7.70 16.06
CA LEU A 168 -0.70 -9.04 15.47
C LEU A 168 0.21 -9.12 14.24
N PHE A 169 0.19 -8.10 13.38
CA PHE A 169 1.09 -8.06 12.23
C PHE A 169 2.57 -8.06 12.64
N GLU A 170 2.95 -7.18 13.60
CA GLU A 170 4.34 -7.10 14.08
C GLU A 170 4.79 -8.45 14.69
N GLU A 171 3.91 -9.16 15.40
CA GLU A 171 4.14 -10.52 15.92
C GLU A 171 4.31 -11.54 14.78
N TYR A 172 3.41 -11.56 13.78
CA TYR A 172 3.49 -12.50 12.66
C TYR A 172 4.72 -12.26 11.78
N ALA A 173 5.05 -11.00 11.52
CA ALA A 173 6.25 -10.65 10.76
C ALA A 173 7.54 -11.08 11.50
N ALA A 174 7.56 -10.93 12.83
CA ALA A 174 8.69 -11.39 13.66
C ALA A 174 8.83 -12.91 13.63
N MET A 175 7.72 -13.65 13.81
CA MET A 175 7.72 -15.12 13.74
C MET A 175 8.15 -15.64 12.38
N ALA A 176 7.69 -14.97 11.34
CA ALA A 176 8.01 -15.34 9.96
C ALA A 176 9.50 -15.14 9.62
N ALA A 177 10.18 -14.25 10.31
CA ALA A 177 11.60 -14.02 10.18
C ALA A 177 12.48 -15.06 10.89
N LEU A 178 11.90 -15.90 11.78
CA LEU A 178 12.64 -16.95 12.46
C LEU A 178 13.02 -18.08 11.49
N PRO A 179 14.18 -18.73 11.70
CA PRO A 179 14.55 -19.96 10.98
C PRO A 179 13.46 -21.03 11.09
N PRO A 180 13.22 -21.83 10.06
CA PRO A 180 12.18 -22.87 10.05
C PRO A 180 12.22 -23.80 11.26
N ALA A 181 13.43 -24.16 11.74
CA ALA A 181 13.61 -25.00 12.91
C ALA A 181 13.02 -24.39 14.20
N LEU A 182 13.10 -23.07 14.36
CA LEU A 182 12.54 -22.39 15.56
C LEU A 182 11.04 -22.18 15.47
N ARG A 183 10.46 -22.09 14.26
CA ARG A 183 9.00 -21.98 14.08
C ARG A 183 8.22 -23.20 14.57
N ILE A 184 8.86 -24.39 14.55
CA ILE A 184 8.22 -25.64 15.01
C ILE A 184 8.04 -25.64 16.51
N PHE A 185 8.99 -25.11 17.27
CA PHE A 185 8.92 -25.09 18.74
C PHE A 185 7.82 -24.17 19.28
N GLU A 186 7.55 -23.04 18.63
CA GLU A 186 6.45 -22.14 19.05
C GLU A 186 5.07 -22.73 18.77
N ARG A 187 4.90 -23.50 17.67
CA ARG A 187 3.65 -24.22 17.41
C ARG A 187 3.37 -25.28 18.48
N LEU A 188 4.39 -25.95 18.97
CA LEU A 188 4.24 -26.95 20.04
C LEU A 188 3.96 -26.29 21.41
N GLY A 189 4.55 -25.12 21.71
CA GLY A 189 4.28 -24.39 22.95
C GLY A 189 2.83 -23.88 23.08
N GLN A 190 2.13 -23.63 21.97
CA GLN A 190 0.71 -23.23 21.99
C GLN A 190 -0.25 -24.41 22.23
N PHE A 191 0.21 -25.67 22.14
CA PHE A 191 -0.57 -26.86 22.48
C PHE A 191 -0.49 -27.26 23.96
N PHE A 192 0.46 -26.66 24.73
CA PHE A 192 0.68 -26.99 26.13
C PHE A 192 0.35 -25.81 27.10
N ALA A 193 -0.24 -24.73 26.59
CA ALA A 193 -0.75 -23.60 27.37
C ALA A 193 -2.28 -23.51 27.26
#